data_8fb80ee915ab37b17e59c7889b3cbaf6
#
_entry.id   8fb80ee915ab37b17e59c7889b3cbaf6
#
_cell.length_a   1.000
_cell.length_b   1.000
_cell.length_c   1.000
_cell.angle_alpha   90.00
_cell.angle_beta   90.00
_cell.angle_gamma   90.00
#
_symmetry.space_group_name_H-M   'P 1'
#
loop_
_entity.id
_entity.type
_entity.pdbx_description
1 polymer ?
#
loop_
_entity_poly.entity_id
_entity_poly.type
_entity_poly.pdbx_seq_one_letter_code
_entity_poly.pdbx_strand_id
1 'polypeptide(L)'
;GLEVNGGSEYYTRLMAERLAKYYEVDVLTTKAVDYTTWKDWYVRDVETINGVTVRRFSVAQERAVDFDAYNAAYLAECEQGNYSRGVEKIWFEKQGPYCPECIAFIREHKDEYDAFLFVTYLYYLTVAGLPEVAEKAIFIPTAHEEPYLHFKTFEKLFQLPQAYVFLTEEERMLVRRQFKTAGIPCDVLGTGVD
;
A
#
# COMPACT_ATOMS: atom_id res chain seq x y z
N GLY A 1 0.57 -12.92 6.61
CA GLY A 1 0.58 -14.19 7.36
C GLY A 1 1.03 -13.98 8.81
N LEU A 2 0.94 -15.02 9.62
CA LEU A 2 1.33 -14.92 11.04
C LEU A 2 2.85 -14.82 11.23
N GLU A 3 3.61 -15.22 10.22
CA GLU A 3 5.08 -15.20 10.21
C GLU A 3 5.66 -13.82 9.87
N VAL A 4 4.86 -12.91 9.34
CA VAL A 4 5.32 -11.57 8.96
C VAL A 4 5.18 -10.62 10.14
N ASN A 5 6.28 -10.02 10.58
CA ASN A 5 6.36 -9.20 11.79
C ASN A 5 6.72 -7.72 11.53
N GLY A 6 6.52 -7.21 10.32
CA GLY A 6 6.65 -5.79 10.04
C GLY A 6 5.55 -4.96 10.74
N GLY A 7 5.83 -3.70 11.03
CA GLY A 7 4.88 -2.83 11.76
C GLY A 7 3.56 -2.63 11.02
N SER A 8 3.61 -2.38 9.71
CA SER A 8 2.41 -2.21 8.87
C SER A 8 1.63 -3.50 8.69
N GLU A 9 2.31 -4.63 8.57
CA GLU A 9 1.68 -5.96 8.47
C GLU A 9 0.99 -6.34 9.77
N TYR A 10 1.64 -6.09 10.89
CA TYR A 10 1.06 -6.34 12.22
C TYR A 10 -0.19 -5.46 12.44
N TYR A 11 -0.07 -4.16 12.14
CA TYR A 11 -1.20 -3.23 12.22
C TYR A 11 -2.36 -3.66 11.32
N THR A 12 -2.08 -4.00 10.05
CA THR A 12 -3.10 -4.45 9.09
C THR A 12 -3.81 -5.71 9.59
N ARG A 13 -3.06 -6.67 10.14
CA ARG A 13 -3.63 -7.88 10.71
C ARG A 13 -4.58 -7.58 11.87
N LEU A 14 -4.13 -6.81 12.86
CA LEU A 14 -4.97 -6.46 14.01
C LEU A 14 -6.23 -5.70 13.60
N MET A 15 -6.10 -4.77 12.67
CA MET A 15 -7.24 -4.02 12.13
C MET A 15 -8.23 -4.96 11.44
N ALA A 16 -7.76 -5.84 10.56
CA ALA A 16 -8.61 -6.79 9.83
C ALA A 16 -9.34 -7.74 10.79
N GLU A 17 -8.64 -8.30 11.80
CA GLU A 17 -9.22 -9.19 12.81
C GLU A 17 -10.27 -8.46 13.70
N ARG A 18 -10.09 -7.17 13.97
CA ARG A 18 -11.06 -6.37 14.71
C ARG A 18 -12.29 -6.05 13.85
N LEU A 19 -12.08 -5.67 12.59
CA LEU A 19 -13.16 -5.41 11.64
C LEU A 19 -13.99 -6.66 11.34
N ALA A 20 -13.37 -7.82 11.28
CA ALA A 20 -14.04 -9.11 11.02
C ALA A 20 -15.08 -9.51 12.10
N LYS A 21 -15.10 -8.82 13.24
CA LYS A 21 -16.16 -8.97 14.24
C LYS A 21 -17.49 -8.34 13.82
N TYR A 22 -17.49 -7.45 12.85
CA TYR A 22 -18.64 -6.64 12.44
C TYR A 22 -18.91 -6.70 10.94
N TYR A 23 -17.91 -7.06 10.14
CA TYR A 23 -17.95 -7.04 8.68
C TYR A 23 -17.35 -8.32 8.10
N GLU A 24 -17.71 -8.64 6.87
CA GLU A 24 -16.95 -9.59 6.06
C GLU A 24 -15.67 -8.89 5.56
N VAL A 25 -14.51 -9.48 5.87
CA VAL A 25 -13.22 -8.87 5.59
C VAL A 25 -12.33 -9.81 4.77
N ASP A 26 -11.94 -9.33 3.61
CA ASP A 26 -10.93 -9.94 2.76
C ASP A 26 -9.62 -9.12 2.86
N VAL A 27 -8.50 -9.78 3.05
CA VAL A 27 -7.17 -9.19 2.94
C VAL A 27 -6.56 -9.65 1.62
N LEU A 28 -6.32 -8.70 0.71
CA LEU A 28 -5.63 -8.94 -0.56
C LEU A 28 -4.14 -8.69 -0.36
N THR A 29 -3.32 -9.69 -0.63
CA THR A 29 -1.87 -9.61 -0.42
C THR A 29 -1.13 -10.52 -1.39
N THR A 30 0.19 -10.57 -1.32
CA THR A 30 0.99 -11.49 -2.12
C THR A 30 1.35 -12.75 -1.36
N LYS A 31 1.88 -13.74 -2.08
CA LYS A 31 2.47 -14.96 -1.50
C LYS A 31 3.82 -14.73 -0.86
N ALA A 32 4.43 -13.56 -1.01
CA ALA A 32 5.71 -13.24 -0.40
C ALA A 32 5.62 -13.07 1.12
N VAL A 33 6.70 -13.40 1.82
CA VAL A 33 6.86 -13.20 3.26
C VAL A 33 7.94 -12.17 3.58
N ASP A 34 8.81 -11.88 2.63
CA ASP A 34 9.99 -11.06 2.78
C ASP A 34 10.04 -9.95 1.71
N TYR A 35 10.17 -8.70 2.17
CA TYR A 35 10.20 -7.52 1.30
C TYR A 35 11.54 -7.32 0.57
N THR A 36 12.59 -8.02 0.97
CA THR A 36 13.90 -7.91 0.33
C THR A 36 13.96 -8.61 -1.02
N THR A 37 13.17 -9.65 -1.19
CA THR A 37 13.12 -10.45 -2.40
C THR A 37 11.75 -10.44 -3.08
N TRP A 38 10.68 -10.39 -2.32
CA TRP A 38 9.29 -10.64 -2.74
C TRP A 38 9.08 -12.03 -3.33
N LYS A 39 9.92 -13.00 -2.98
CA LYS A 39 9.76 -14.37 -3.45
C LYS A 39 8.51 -15.01 -2.85
N ASP A 40 7.75 -15.70 -3.70
CA ASP A 40 6.59 -16.47 -3.26
C ASP A 40 7.00 -17.54 -2.23
N TRP A 41 6.34 -17.49 -1.07
CA TRP A 41 6.53 -18.42 0.04
C TRP A 41 5.26 -19.20 0.34
N TYR A 42 4.12 -18.51 0.42
CA TYR A 42 2.85 -19.14 0.73
C TYR A 42 2.34 -19.94 -0.48
N VAL A 43 1.88 -21.18 -0.20
CA VAL A 43 1.35 -22.08 -1.24
C VAL A 43 -0.14 -21.85 -1.48
N ARG A 44 -0.89 -21.53 -0.41
CA ARG A 44 -2.35 -21.35 -0.49
C ARG A 44 -2.71 -19.98 -1.03
N ASP A 45 -3.58 -19.98 -2.04
CA ASP A 45 -4.13 -18.75 -2.61
C ASP A 45 -5.16 -18.11 -1.69
N VAL A 46 -5.98 -18.91 -1.02
CA VAL A 46 -7.02 -18.44 -0.11
C VAL A 46 -7.02 -19.28 1.16
N GLU A 47 -7.12 -18.62 2.30
CA GLU A 47 -7.33 -19.26 3.60
C GLU A 47 -8.05 -18.30 4.56
N THR A 48 -8.69 -18.84 5.58
CA THR A 48 -9.30 -18.03 6.65
C THR A 48 -8.38 -18.04 7.88
N ILE A 49 -8.01 -16.85 8.36
CA ILE A 49 -7.18 -16.66 9.56
C ILE A 49 -7.95 -15.76 10.51
N ASN A 50 -8.30 -16.26 11.70
CA ASN A 50 -8.98 -15.50 12.75
C ASN A 50 -10.26 -14.76 12.27
N GLY A 51 -11.03 -15.41 11.39
CA GLY A 51 -12.26 -14.86 10.82
C GLY A 51 -12.08 -13.95 9.61
N VAL A 52 -10.84 -13.72 9.17
CA VAL A 52 -10.50 -12.92 8.00
C VAL A 52 -10.19 -13.84 6.82
N THR A 53 -10.77 -13.60 5.66
CA THR A 53 -10.38 -14.26 4.41
C THR A 53 -9.11 -13.61 3.86
N VAL A 54 -8.03 -14.38 3.74
CA VAL A 54 -6.75 -13.90 3.19
C VAL A 54 -6.59 -14.47 1.79
N ARG A 55 -6.57 -13.59 0.79
CA ARG A 55 -6.34 -13.94 -0.62
C ARG A 55 -4.93 -13.52 -1.01
N ARG A 56 -4.14 -14.49 -1.46
CA ARG A 56 -2.75 -14.28 -1.86
C ARG A 56 -2.58 -14.49 -3.35
N PHE A 57 -1.89 -13.55 -3.95
CA PHE A 57 -1.58 -13.55 -5.38
C PHE A 57 -0.08 -13.77 -5.57
N SER A 58 0.29 -14.48 -6.62
CA SER A 58 1.69 -14.70 -6.96
C SER A 58 2.35 -13.41 -7.41
N VAL A 59 3.58 -13.20 -6.97
CA VAL A 59 4.40 -12.08 -7.42
C VAL A 59 4.91 -12.40 -8.82
N ALA A 60 4.52 -11.58 -9.79
CA ALA A 60 4.91 -11.81 -11.20
C ALA A 60 6.39 -11.48 -11.44
N GLN A 61 6.96 -10.60 -10.65
CA GLN A 61 8.38 -10.26 -10.69
C GLN A 61 8.87 -9.99 -9.27
N GLU A 62 9.88 -10.73 -8.85
CA GLU A 62 10.60 -10.49 -7.60
C GLU A 62 11.27 -9.10 -7.61
N ARG A 63 11.71 -8.61 -6.45
CA ARG A 63 12.48 -7.38 -6.36
C ARG A 63 13.67 -7.45 -7.29
N ALA A 64 13.83 -6.46 -8.15
CA ALA A 64 14.90 -6.46 -9.14
C ALA A 64 16.27 -6.48 -8.47
N VAL A 65 17.17 -7.33 -8.98
CA VAL A 65 18.51 -7.51 -8.42
C VAL A 65 19.34 -6.22 -8.49
N ASP A 66 19.03 -5.33 -9.43
CA ASP A 66 19.64 -4.03 -9.60
C ASP A 66 18.90 -2.89 -8.90
N PHE A 67 17.85 -3.21 -8.08
CA PHE A 67 16.98 -2.18 -7.51
C PHE A 67 17.75 -1.16 -6.67
N ASP A 68 18.69 -1.58 -5.85
CA ASP A 68 19.41 -0.65 -4.97
C ASP A 68 20.24 0.36 -5.77
N ALA A 69 20.87 -0.08 -6.86
CA ALA A 69 21.60 0.82 -7.76
C ALA A 69 20.63 1.76 -8.52
N TYR A 70 19.50 1.22 -9.00
CA TYR A 70 18.47 2.00 -9.67
C TYR A 70 17.86 3.05 -8.74
N ASN A 71 17.55 2.66 -7.51
CA ASN A 71 17.02 3.56 -6.47
C ASN A 71 18.00 4.68 -6.16
N ALA A 72 19.26 4.36 -5.91
CA ALA A 72 20.29 5.37 -5.61
C ALA A 72 20.47 6.37 -6.76
N ALA A 73 20.51 5.88 -8.00
CA ALA A 73 20.61 6.75 -9.19
C ALA A 73 19.39 7.68 -9.32
N TYR A 74 18.16 7.15 -9.11
CA TYR A 74 16.98 7.98 -9.22
C TYR A 74 16.86 9.00 -8.08
N LEU A 75 17.20 8.64 -6.86
CA LEU A 75 17.21 9.60 -5.75
C LEU A 75 18.20 10.74 -5.99
N ALA A 76 19.38 10.47 -6.58
CA ALA A 76 20.33 11.51 -6.96
C ALA A 76 19.77 12.48 -8.02
N GLU A 77 18.95 11.99 -8.97
CA GLU A 77 18.22 12.86 -9.91
C GLU A 77 17.13 13.68 -9.19
N CYS A 78 16.42 13.07 -8.23
CA CYS A 78 15.40 13.76 -7.44
C CYS A 78 15.99 14.92 -6.60
N GLU A 79 17.18 14.73 -6.04
CA GLU A 79 17.91 15.80 -5.30
C GLU A 79 18.20 17.02 -6.19
N GLN A 80 18.35 16.82 -7.51
CA GLN A 80 18.52 17.88 -8.49
C GLN A 80 17.18 18.44 -9.02
N GLY A 81 16.05 17.94 -8.51
CA GLY A 81 14.72 18.35 -8.95
C GLY A 81 14.18 17.59 -10.19
N ASN A 82 14.89 16.58 -10.66
CA ASN A 82 14.57 15.81 -11.86
C ASN A 82 13.59 14.65 -11.57
N TYR A 83 12.37 14.96 -11.20
CA TYR A 83 11.33 13.94 -10.98
C TYR A 83 10.66 13.50 -12.28
N SER A 84 10.40 12.19 -12.43
CA SER A 84 9.78 11.62 -13.64
C SER A 84 8.81 10.48 -13.32
N ARG A 85 7.51 10.68 -13.60
CA ARG A 85 6.49 9.64 -13.44
C ARG A 85 6.78 8.36 -14.24
N GLY A 86 7.43 8.49 -15.40
CA GLY A 86 7.84 7.33 -16.19
C GLY A 86 8.91 6.49 -15.50
N VAL A 87 9.91 7.13 -14.89
CA VAL A 87 10.94 6.47 -14.09
C VAL A 87 10.36 5.90 -12.81
N GLU A 88 9.48 6.63 -12.14
CA GLU A 88 8.80 6.18 -10.93
C GLU A 88 7.93 4.93 -11.17
N LYS A 89 7.24 4.85 -12.31
CA LYS A 89 6.51 3.64 -12.68
C LYS A 89 7.42 2.42 -12.71
N ILE A 90 8.57 2.51 -13.36
CA ILE A 90 9.58 1.45 -13.40
C ILE A 90 10.14 1.19 -11.99
N TRP A 91 10.32 2.24 -11.20
CA TRP A 91 10.79 2.14 -9.81
C TRP A 91 9.85 1.28 -8.97
N PHE A 92 8.52 1.51 -9.04
CA PHE A 92 7.53 0.71 -8.31
C PHE A 92 7.48 -0.74 -8.79
N GLU A 93 7.63 -0.99 -10.09
CA GLU A 93 7.69 -2.35 -10.63
C GLU A 93 8.95 -3.10 -10.15
N LYS A 94 10.11 -2.42 -10.11
CA LYS A 94 11.38 -2.96 -9.62
C LYS A 94 11.41 -3.14 -8.09
N GLN A 95 10.84 -2.20 -7.35
CA GLN A 95 10.69 -2.24 -5.89
C GLN A 95 9.78 -3.38 -5.49
N GLY A 96 8.65 -3.52 -6.15
CA GLY A 96 7.63 -4.53 -5.91
C GLY A 96 6.72 -4.25 -4.70
N PRO A 97 5.97 -5.27 -4.30
CA PRO A 97 5.79 -6.57 -4.99
C PRO A 97 5.02 -6.39 -6.30
N TYR A 98 5.63 -6.66 -7.46
CA TYR A 98 4.95 -6.53 -8.74
C TYR A 98 3.94 -7.67 -8.94
N CYS A 99 2.67 -7.35 -8.75
CA CYS A 99 1.58 -8.31 -8.70
C CYS A 99 0.35 -7.81 -9.48
N PRO A 100 0.39 -7.81 -10.82
CA PRO A 100 -0.72 -7.32 -11.65
C PRO A 100 -1.99 -8.17 -11.51
N GLU A 101 -1.89 -9.44 -11.11
CA GLU A 101 -3.04 -10.31 -10.85
C GLU A 101 -3.90 -9.78 -9.70
N CYS A 102 -3.28 -9.30 -8.62
CA CYS A 102 -4.01 -8.66 -7.52
C CYS A 102 -4.76 -7.41 -7.99
N ILE A 103 -4.15 -6.61 -8.87
CA ILE A 103 -4.78 -5.40 -9.42
C ILE A 103 -5.96 -5.78 -10.36
N ALA A 104 -5.79 -6.82 -11.16
CA ALA A 104 -6.88 -7.34 -11.99
C ALA A 104 -8.06 -7.81 -11.12
N PHE A 105 -7.77 -8.56 -10.04
CA PHE A 105 -8.79 -8.98 -9.09
C PHE A 105 -9.55 -7.79 -8.48
N ILE A 106 -8.83 -6.77 -8.01
CA ILE A 106 -9.47 -5.54 -7.46
C ILE A 106 -10.42 -4.93 -8.49
N ARG A 107 -9.99 -4.80 -9.75
CA ARG A 107 -10.79 -4.20 -10.84
C ARG A 107 -12.04 -5.03 -11.16
N GLU A 108 -11.90 -6.35 -11.22
CA GLU A 108 -12.97 -7.27 -11.60
C GLU A 108 -14.02 -7.46 -10.49
N HIS A 109 -13.58 -7.37 -9.22
CA HIS A 109 -14.44 -7.62 -8.05
C HIS A 109 -14.80 -6.35 -7.26
N LYS A 110 -14.48 -5.16 -7.76
CA LYS A 110 -14.69 -3.91 -7.00
C LYS A 110 -16.12 -3.68 -6.55
N ASP A 111 -17.09 -4.20 -7.28
CA ASP A 111 -18.50 -4.02 -6.97
C ASP A 111 -19.01 -4.99 -5.89
N GLU A 112 -18.21 -5.98 -5.51
CA GLU A 112 -18.51 -6.93 -4.43
C GLU A 112 -18.12 -6.38 -3.06
N TYR A 113 -17.36 -5.26 -3.00
CA TYR A 113 -16.88 -4.65 -1.77
C TYR A 113 -17.48 -3.26 -1.57
N ASP A 114 -17.82 -2.94 -0.32
CA ASP A 114 -18.31 -1.61 0.07
C ASP A 114 -17.16 -0.59 0.21
N ALA A 115 -15.99 -1.04 0.64
CA ALA A 115 -14.80 -0.20 0.81
C ALA A 115 -13.50 -0.99 0.61
N PHE A 116 -12.45 -0.25 0.22
CA PHE A 116 -11.08 -0.76 0.11
C PHE A 116 -10.16 0.05 1.02
N LEU A 117 -9.49 -0.62 1.96
CA LEU A 117 -8.51 -0.01 2.84
C LEU A 117 -7.11 -0.28 2.30
N PHE A 118 -6.39 0.78 1.95
CA PHE A 118 -4.99 0.70 1.51
C PHE A 118 -4.08 1.11 2.64
N VAL A 119 -3.14 0.23 3.00
CA VAL A 119 -2.17 0.47 4.07
C VAL A 119 -0.79 0.59 3.46
N THR A 120 -0.06 1.65 3.83
CA THR A 120 1.26 1.99 3.29
C THR A 120 1.18 2.56 1.86
N TYR A 121 1.87 3.69 1.64
CA TYR A 121 1.83 4.40 0.35
C TYR A 121 2.86 3.90 -0.66
N LEU A 122 3.99 3.32 -0.18
CA LEU A 122 5.22 3.17 -0.95
C LEU A 122 5.24 2.00 -1.94
N TYR A 123 4.30 1.05 -1.84
CA TYR A 123 4.38 -0.20 -2.60
C TYR A 123 3.44 -0.26 -3.80
N TYR A 124 3.81 -1.12 -4.76
CA TYR A 124 3.09 -1.32 -6.02
C TYR A 124 1.59 -1.56 -5.83
N LEU A 125 1.19 -2.39 -4.86
CA LEU A 125 -0.23 -2.73 -4.65
C LEU A 125 -1.09 -1.48 -4.35
N THR A 126 -0.57 -0.55 -3.56
CA THR A 126 -1.28 0.71 -3.28
C THR A 126 -1.25 1.63 -4.49
N VAL A 127 -0.09 1.80 -5.11
CA VAL A 127 0.09 2.73 -6.23
C VAL A 127 -0.75 2.33 -7.44
N ALA A 128 -0.86 1.02 -7.71
CA ALA A 128 -1.62 0.51 -8.84
C ALA A 128 -3.09 0.20 -8.48
N GLY A 129 -3.37 -0.23 -7.24
CA GLY A 129 -4.70 -0.68 -6.85
C GLY A 129 -5.65 0.44 -6.42
N LEU A 130 -5.15 1.44 -5.66
CA LEU A 130 -6.00 2.53 -5.18
C LEU A 130 -6.71 3.29 -6.30
N PRO A 131 -6.06 3.60 -7.44
CA PRO A 131 -6.75 4.26 -8.55
C PRO A 131 -7.91 3.47 -9.17
N GLU A 132 -7.92 2.14 -9.07
CA GLU A 132 -8.98 1.29 -9.63
C GLU A 132 -10.30 1.38 -8.84
N VAL A 133 -10.22 1.82 -7.58
CA VAL A 133 -11.33 1.86 -6.62
C VAL A 133 -11.35 3.15 -5.81
N ALA A 134 -10.91 4.24 -6.41
CA ALA A 134 -10.74 5.55 -5.75
C ALA A 134 -12.01 6.00 -5.00
N GLU A 135 -13.18 5.74 -5.58
CA GLU A 135 -14.49 6.10 -5.03
C GLU A 135 -14.89 5.29 -3.78
N LYS A 136 -14.18 4.22 -3.47
CA LYS A 136 -14.39 3.36 -2.28
C LYS A 136 -13.12 3.25 -1.42
N ALA A 137 -12.06 3.99 -1.77
CA ALA A 137 -10.76 3.88 -1.11
C ALA A 137 -10.70 4.67 0.20
N ILE A 138 -10.31 4.00 1.27
CA ILE A 138 -9.85 4.60 2.52
C ILE A 138 -8.34 4.38 2.58
N PHE A 139 -7.57 5.46 2.76
CA PHE A 139 -6.12 5.39 2.69
C PHE A 139 -5.47 5.60 4.06
N ILE A 140 -4.61 4.65 4.44
CA ILE A 140 -3.81 4.66 5.66
C ILE A 140 -2.34 4.72 5.22
N PRO A 141 -1.80 5.91 4.92
CA PRO A 141 -0.56 6.01 4.16
C PRO A 141 0.69 5.55 4.93
N THR A 142 0.70 5.62 6.25
CA THR A 142 1.89 5.37 7.08
C THR A 142 3.09 6.22 6.62
N ALA A 143 2.82 7.47 6.24
CA ALA A 143 3.78 8.35 5.61
C ALA A 143 4.75 8.98 6.61
N HIS A 144 6.01 9.06 6.21
CA HIS A 144 7.08 9.73 6.93
C HIS A 144 7.75 10.77 6.03
N GLU A 145 8.46 11.73 6.64
CA GLU A 145 9.31 12.64 5.88
C GLU A 145 10.53 11.90 5.33
N GLU A 146 10.45 11.51 4.07
CA GLU A 146 11.47 10.74 3.37
C GLU A 146 11.51 11.10 1.88
N PRO A 147 12.61 10.87 1.17
CA PRO A 147 12.77 11.28 -0.23
C PRO A 147 11.67 10.75 -1.17
N TYR A 148 11.20 9.55 -0.93
CA TYR A 148 10.17 8.92 -1.77
C TYR A 148 8.83 9.65 -1.75
N LEU A 149 8.48 10.31 -0.62
CA LEU A 149 7.22 11.04 -0.48
C LEU A 149 7.07 12.17 -1.50
N HIS A 150 8.19 12.64 -2.07
CA HIS A 150 8.23 13.71 -3.07
C HIS A 150 8.08 13.22 -4.51
N PHE A 151 7.92 11.93 -4.76
CA PHE A 151 7.68 11.40 -6.10
C PHE A 151 6.42 12.01 -6.73
N LYS A 152 6.48 12.35 -8.00
CA LYS A 152 5.35 12.95 -8.77
C LYS A 152 4.13 12.05 -8.85
N THR A 153 4.31 10.74 -8.75
CA THR A 153 3.23 9.75 -8.69
C THR A 153 2.29 10.05 -7.53
N PHE A 154 2.83 10.45 -6.38
CA PHE A 154 2.04 10.70 -5.17
C PHE A 154 1.26 12.01 -5.20
N GLU A 155 1.67 13.00 -6.01
CA GLU A 155 0.89 14.23 -6.18
C GLU A 155 -0.57 13.94 -6.59
N LYS A 156 -0.78 12.93 -7.44
CA LYS A 156 -2.11 12.53 -7.87
C LYS A 156 -2.70 11.45 -6.94
N LEU A 157 -1.91 10.46 -6.54
CA LEU A 157 -2.39 9.33 -5.76
C LEU A 157 -3.05 9.77 -4.45
N PHE A 158 -2.43 10.71 -3.74
CA PHE A 158 -2.94 11.24 -2.47
C PHE A 158 -4.20 12.11 -2.62
N GLN A 159 -4.64 12.43 -3.81
CA GLN A 159 -5.89 13.17 -4.06
C GLN A 159 -7.07 12.25 -4.40
N LEU A 160 -6.84 10.96 -4.56
CA LEU A 160 -7.84 10.01 -5.05
C LEU A 160 -8.75 9.41 -3.96
N PRO A 161 -8.27 9.10 -2.73
CA PRO A 161 -9.10 8.38 -1.78
C PRO A 161 -10.29 9.20 -1.30
N GLN A 162 -11.36 8.50 -0.93
CA GLN A 162 -12.56 9.08 -0.33
C GLN A 162 -12.32 9.57 1.09
N ALA A 163 -11.43 8.90 1.83
CA ALA A 163 -11.11 9.25 3.21
C ALA A 163 -9.70 8.80 3.57
N TYR A 164 -9.18 9.39 4.64
CA TYR A 164 -7.93 9.01 5.28
C TYR A 164 -8.13 8.50 6.69
N VAL A 165 -7.28 7.56 7.09
CA VAL A 165 -7.00 7.26 8.49
C VAL A 165 -5.50 7.46 8.71
N PHE A 166 -5.14 8.41 9.56
CA PHE A 166 -3.76 8.66 9.95
C PHE A 166 -3.44 7.97 11.27
N LEU A 167 -2.21 7.53 11.42
CA LEU A 167 -1.75 6.91 12.66
C LEU A 167 -1.36 7.95 13.71
N THR A 168 -0.91 9.13 13.25
CA THR A 168 -0.52 10.24 14.13
C THR A 168 -0.96 11.58 13.55
N GLU A 169 -1.01 12.58 14.42
CA GLU A 169 -1.30 13.96 14.04
C GLU A 169 -0.16 14.53 13.16
N GLU A 170 1.08 14.14 13.44
CA GLU A 170 2.26 14.53 12.66
C GLU A 170 2.17 14.02 11.23
N GLU A 171 1.75 12.78 11.04
CA GLU A 171 1.51 12.20 9.72
C GLU A 171 0.43 12.99 8.96
N ARG A 172 -0.70 13.30 9.63
CA ARG A 172 -1.77 14.11 9.05
C ARG A 172 -1.27 15.47 8.59
N MET A 173 -0.49 16.13 9.44
CA MET A 173 0.09 17.45 9.12
C MET A 173 1.08 17.37 7.95
N LEU A 174 1.92 16.34 7.92
CA LEU A 174 2.87 16.07 6.84
C LEU A 174 2.14 15.92 5.50
N VAL A 175 1.16 15.00 5.44
CA VAL A 175 0.40 14.71 4.22
C VAL A 175 -0.37 15.95 3.73
N ARG A 176 -1.00 16.71 4.64
CA ARG A 176 -1.71 17.95 4.29
C ARG A 176 -0.79 19.07 3.80
N ARG A 177 0.42 19.14 4.31
CA ARG A 177 1.44 20.11 3.86
C ARG A 177 1.96 19.75 2.48
N GLN A 178 2.20 18.45 2.23
CA GLN A 178 2.81 17.96 1.00
C GLN A 178 1.81 17.87 -0.15
N PHE A 179 0.56 17.50 0.12
CA PHE A 179 -0.45 17.20 -0.88
C PHE A 179 -1.73 18.02 -0.68
N LYS A 180 -2.49 18.24 -1.76
CA LYS A 180 -3.77 18.96 -1.73
C LYS A 180 -4.91 18.07 -1.24
N THR A 181 -4.90 17.72 0.05
CA THR A 181 -5.84 16.77 0.65
C THR A 181 -6.83 17.40 1.63
N ALA A 182 -6.83 18.73 1.78
CA ALA A 182 -7.60 19.43 2.82
C ALA A 182 -9.12 19.20 2.75
N GLY A 183 -9.66 18.90 1.55
CA GLY A 183 -11.09 18.63 1.35
C GLY A 183 -11.49 17.16 1.56
N ILE A 184 -10.52 16.26 1.79
CA ILE A 184 -10.81 14.83 1.97
C ILE A 184 -11.02 14.55 3.47
N PRO A 185 -12.14 13.88 3.85
CA PRO A 185 -12.39 13.50 5.23
C PRO A 185 -11.25 12.68 5.83
N CYS A 186 -10.94 12.89 7.10
CA CYS A 186 -9.90 12.11 7.77
C CYS A 186 -10.14 11.98 9.26
N ASP A 187 -9.60 10.89 9.82
CA ASP A 187 -9.47 10.66 11.26
C ASP A 187 -8.02 10.33 11.64
N VAL A 188 -7.68 10.49 12.92
CA VAL A 188 -6.41 10.07 13.50
C VAL A 188 -6.70 9.03 14.57
N LEU A 189 -6.44 7.77 14.27
CA LEU A 189 -6.88 6.65 15.13
C LEU A 189 -5.73 5.95 15.88
N GLY A 190 -4.49 6.28 15.56
CA GLY A 190 -3.33 5.62 16.16
C GLY A 190 -3.24 4.12 15.85
N THR A 191 -2.23 3.47 16.41
CA THR A 191 -2.03 2.03 16.21
C THR A 191 -2.78 1.16 17.22
N GLY A 192 -3.19 1.73 18.35
CA GLY A 192 -3.80 1.01 19.47
C GLY A 192 -2.88 -0.10 20.01
N VAL A 193 -2.40 0.06 21.21
CA VAL A 193 -1.76 -1.03 21.97
C VAL A 193 -2.72 -1.47 23.06
N ASP A 194 -3.00 -2.79 23.12
CA ASP A 194 -3.70 -3.38 24.24
C ASP A 194 -2.77 -3.54 25.43
#